data_96267505763c74c0629c55833f6b47ed
#
_entry.id   96267505763c74c0629c55833f6b47ed
#
_cell.length_a   1.000
_cell.length_b   1.000
_cell.length_c   1.000
_cell.angle_alpha   90.00
_cell.angle_beta   90.00
_cell.angle_gamma   90.00
#
_symmetry.space_group_name_H-M   'P 1'
#
loop_
_entity.id
_entity.type
_entity.pdbx_description
1 polymer ?
#
loop_
_entity_poly.entity_id
_entity_poly.type
_entity_poly.pdbx_seq_one_letter_code
_entity_poly.pdbx_strand_id
1 'polypeptide(L)'
;MKLQPPSGARPRLAASLILVDRSGARPKVLMGRRSPTDRFMPGKYCFPGGRLDPDDRRMNVAGALPGPVEDRLAKIAPDSPGLPRALALAAVRETFEETGLLLGTRDYGPPPDPPALWRAFAEHGVFPDLEPLHFIARAVTPPRLPMRYDAAFFAVDRSALCGEAPGAVGPGQELVETVWIDIEEAQSLDLATITNVVLRELEKRLAAGLPHWMPTPSYRVGPGGWRRELL
;
A
#
# COMPACT_ATOMS: atom_id res chain seq x y z
N MET A 1 -6.10 27.78 -20.73
CA MET A 1 -5.16 28.32 -19.70
C MET A 1 -4.84 27.19 -18.74
N LYS A 2 -3.69 26.51 -18.91
CA LYS A 2 -3.28 25.41 -18.03
C LYS A 2 -2.84 26.04 -16.71
N LEU A 3 -3.60 25.83 -15.65
CA LEU A 3 -3.20 26.16 -14.28
C LEU A 3 -1.90 25.43 -13.97
N GLN A 4 -0.78 26.13 -13.91
CA GLN A 4 0.45 25.59 -13.34
C GLN A 4 0.17 25.31 -11.85
N PRO A 5 0.41 24.07 -11.37
CA PRO A 5 0.29 23.80 -9.94
C PRO A 5 1.30 24.66 -9.19
N PRO A 6 0.95 25.15 -7.98
CA PRO A 6 1.88 25.91 -7.17
C PRO A 6 3.15 25.10 -6.95
N SER A 7 4.29 25.66 -7.35
CA SER A 7 5.60 25.08 -7.09
C SER A 7 5.80 24.99 -5.59
N GLY A 8 5.73 23.79 -5.01
CA GLY A 8 6.03 23.59 -3.60
C GLY A 8 5.03 22.82 -2.75
N ALA A 9 3.94 22.26 -3.30
CA ALA A 9 3.05 21.41 -2.52
C ALA A 9 3.83 20.22 -1.91
N ARG A 10 3.81 20.11 -0.57
CA ARG A 10 4.43 18.97 0.12
C ARG A 10 3.71 17.68 -0.27
N PRO A 11 4.43 16.59 -0.55
CA PRO A 11 3.81 15.29 -0.77
C PRO A 11 3.02 14.85 0.46
N ARG A 12 1.83 14.30 0.24
CA ARG A 12 1.02 13.71 1.31
C ARG A 12 1.51 12.29 1.57
N LEU A 13 1.60 11.91 2.83
CA LEU A 13 1.91 10.54 3.22
C LEU A 13 0.80 9.60 2.74
N ALA A 14 1.20 8.49 2.14
CA ALA A 14 0.32 7.48 1.59
C ALA A 14 0.95 6.09 1.74
N ALA A 15 0.14 5.05 1.62
CA ALA A 15 0.62 3.69 1.62
C ALA A 15 -0.23 2.82 0.69
N SER A 16 0.38 1.81 0.08
CA SER A 16 -0.28 0.81 -0.75
C SER A 16 0.12 -0.59 -0.31
N LEU A 17 -0.80 -1.55 -0.45
CA LEU A 17 -0.58 -2.94 -0.14
C LEU A 17 -0.60 -3.80 -1.40
N ILE A 18 0.43 -4.59 -1.58
CA ILE A 18 0.56 -5.59 -2.65
C ILE A 18 0.21 -6.94 -2.07
N LEU A 19 -0.96 -7.44 -2.39
CA LEU A 19 -1.36 -8.78 -2.03
C LEU A 19 -0.74 -9.78 -3.01
N VAL A 20 -0.03 -10.78 -2.49
CA VAL A 20 0.68 -11.78 -3.29
C VAL A 20 0.08 -13.15 -3.03
N ASP A 21 -0.36 -13.83 -4.07
CA ASP A 21 -0.78 -15.23 -4.01
C ASP A 21 0.35 -16.12 -4.53
N ARG A 22 0.90 -16.95 -3.66
CA ARG A 22 1.98 -17.91 -3.96
C ARG A 22 1.50 -19.36 -3.95
N SER A 23 0.21 -19.59 -3.96
CA SER A 23 -0.36 -20.96 -3.94
C SER A 23 -0.20 -21.71 -5.26
N GLY A 24 0.02 -20.99 -6.37
CA GLY A 24 0.19 -21.56 -7.70
C GLY A 24 1.66 -21.71 -8.13
N ALA A 25 1.87 -22.18 -9.37
CA ALA A 25 3.22 -22.37 -9.93
C ALA A 25 3.97 -21.04 -10.15
N ARG A 26 3.24 -19.95 -10.38
CA ARG A 26 3.77 -18.59 -10.49
C ARG A 26 3.07 -17.67 -9.50
N PRO A 27 3.80 -16.74 -8.85
CA PRO A 27 3.19 -15.79 -7.93
C PRO A 27 2.29 -14.81 -8.69
N LYS A 28 1.10 -14.56 -8.15
CA LYS A 28 0.15 -13.57 -8.65
C LYS A 28 0.06 -12.39 -7.69
N VAL A 29 -0.33 -11.24 -8.23
CA VAL A 29 -0.62 -10.04 -7.46
C VAL A 29 -2.06 -9.59 -7.71
N LEU A 30 -2.69 -9.00 -6.69
CA LEU A 30 -3.96 -8.32 -6.85
C LEU A 30 -3.72 -6.95 -7.45
N MET A 31 -4.37 -6.67 -8.57
CA MET A 31 -4.39 -5.34 -9.19
C MET A 31 -5.83 -4.84 -9.25
N GLY A 32 -6.04 -3.57 -8.91
CA GLY A 32 -7.32 -2.90 -9.07
C GLY A 32 -7.30 -1.91 -10.21
N ARG A 33 -8.38 -1.82 -11.00
CA ARG A 33 -8.53 -0.80 -12.04
C ARG A 33 -9.31 0.39 -11.50
N ARG A 34 -8.68 1.56 -11.52
CA ARG A 34 -9.29 2.81 -11.08
C ARG A 34 -10.45 3.23 -11.97
N SER A 35 -11.42 3.91 -11.37
CA SER A 35 -12.52 4.49 -12.14
C SER A 35 -11.99 5.41 -13.26
N PRO A 36 -12.54 5.34 -14.48
CA PRO A 36 -12.18 6.27 -15.55
C PRO A 36 -12.53 7.73 -15.25
N THR A 37 -13.35 7.99 -14.23
CA THR A 37 -13.72 9.34 -13.77
C THR A 37 -12.82 9.87 -12.65
N ASP A 38 -11.87 9.08 -12.16
CA ASP A 38 -10.95 9.50 -11.12
C ASP A 38 -10.10 10.70 -11.51
N ARG A 39 -9.82 11.56 -10.54
CA ARG A 39 -8.94 12.72 -10.74
C ARG A 39 -7.45 12.36 -10.82
N PHE A 40 -7.08 11.19 -10.28
CA PHE A 40 -5.70 10.72 -10.23
C PHE A 40 -5.57 9.38 -10.94
N MET A 41 -4.82 9.33 -12.04
CA MET A 41 -4.56 8.14 -12.85
C MET A 41 -5.84 7.38 -13.29
N PRO A 42 -6.81 8.05 -13.95
CA PRO A 42 -8.06 7.43 -14.36
C PRO A 42 -7.84 6.20 -15.26
N GLY A 43 -8.58 5.14 -14.99
CA GLY A 43 -8.57 3.90 -15.77
C GLY A 43 -7.33 3.02 -15.64
N LYS A 44 -6.29 3.47 -14.94
CA LYS A 44 -5.05 2.70 -14.74
C LYS A 44 -5.23 1.61 -13.70
N TYR A 45 -4.45 0.55 -13.86
CA TYR A 45 -4.30 -0.45 -12.82
C TYR A 45 -3.31 0.02 -11.75
N CYS A 46 -3.62 -0.27 -10.50
CA CYS A 46 -2.81 0.07 -9.33
C CYS A 46 -2.91 -1.01 -8.25
N PHE A 47 -2.06 -0.93 -7.25
CA PHE A 47 -2.27 -1.63 -5.98
C PHE A 47 -3.30 -0.86 -5.15
N PRO A 48 -4.12 -1.54 -4.33
CA PRO A 48 -4.95 -0.88 -3.33
C PRO A 48 -4.11 0.02 -2.44
N GLY A 49 -4.65 1.19 -2.09
CA GLY A 49 -3.93 2.11 -1.22
C GLY A 49 -4.31 3.57 -1.37
N GLY A 50 -4.06 4.31 -0.31
CA GLY A 50 -4.42 5.71 -0.24
C GLY A 50 -3.64 6.50 0.81
N ARG A 51 -4.27 7.53 1.34
CA ARG A 51 -3.62 8.49 2.22
C ARG A 51 -3.61 8.01 3.67
N LEU A 52 -2.53 8.36 4.37
CA LEU A 52 -2.50 8.27 5.82
C LEU A 52 -3.59 9.17 6.43
N ASP A 53 -4.39 8.59 7.32
CA ASP A 53 -5.40 9.28 8.12
C ASP A 53 -4.96 9.37 9.61
N PRO A 54 -5.40 10.38 10.37
CA PRO A 54 -5.17 10.43 11.81
C PRO A 54 -5.67 9.20 12.58
N ASP A 55 -6.73 8.54 12.11
CA ASP A 55 -7.27 7.32 12.70
C ASP A 55 -6.28 6.15 12.63
N ASP A 56 -5.46 6.08 11.57
CA ASP A 56 -4.42 5.07 11.43
C ASP A 56 -3.36 5.15 12.54
N ARG A 57 -3.12 6.35 13.10
CA ARG A 57 -2.19 6.53 14.22
C ARG A 57 -2.73 5.99 15.55
N ARG A 58 -4.04 5.91 15.69
CA ARG A 58 -4.73 5.54 16.93
C ARG A 58 -5.17 4.09 16.98
N MET A 59 -5.22 3.43 15.81
CA MET A 59 -5.65 2.03 15.74
C MET A 59 -4.63 1.10 16.41
N ASN A 60 -5.13 0.17 17.23
CA ASN A 60 -4.33 -0.89 17.84
C ASN A 60 -4.09 -2.05 16.86
N VAL A 61 -3.05 -2.84 17.09
CA VAL A 61 -2.65 -3.98 16.24
C VAL A 61 -2.45 -5.23 17.07
N ALA A 62 -2.72 -6.39 16.50
CA ALA A 62 -2.45 -7.68 17.11
C ALA A 62 -0.95 -8.01 17.07
N GLY A 63 -0.32 -7.88 15.90
CA GLY A 63 1.11 -8.07 15.69
C GLY A 63 1.77 -6.77 15.23
N ALA A 64 2.99 -6.50 15.72
CA ALA A 64 3.77 -5.33 15.36
C ALA A 64 4.51 -5.53 14.03
N LEU A 65 4.92 -4.42 13.40
CA LEU A 65 5.82 -4.49 12.25
C LEU A 65 7.13 -5.20 12.63
N PRO A 66 7.71 -6.02 11.71
CA PRO A 66 9.06 -6.53 11.90
C PRO A 66 10.07 -5.41 12.09
N GLY A 67 10.98 -5.54 13.07
CA GLY A 67 11.95 -4.49 13.41
C GLY A 67 12.69 -3.91 12.21
N PRO A 68 13.26 -4.70 11.28
CA PRO A 68 13.92 -4.16 10.09
C PRO A 68 13.00 -3.38 9.15
N VAL A 69 11.69 -3.62 9.16
CA VAL A 69 10.69 -2.84 8.41
C VAL A 69 10.46 -1.50 9.10
N GLU A 70 10.23 -1.54 10.41
CA GLU A 70 10.01 -0.34 11.24
C GLU A 70 11.19 0.62 11.17
N ASP A 71 12.42 0.13 11.31
CA ASP A 71 13.67 0.92 11.26
C ASP A 71 13.83 1.67 9.93
N ARG A 72 13.48 1.04 8.80
CA ARG A 72 13.55 1.70 7.48
C ARG A 72 12.46 2.75 7.29
N LEU A 73 11.24 2.46 7.74
CA LEU A 73 10.15 3.42 7.70
C LEU A 73 10.41 4.64 8.60
N ALA A 74 11.05 4.44 9.75
CA ALA A 74 11.43 5.53 10.65
C ALA A 74 12.37 6.56 9.97
N LYS A 75 13.20 6.14 9.01
CA LYS A 75 14.04 7.06 8.23
C LYS A 75 13.25 8.02 7.33
N ILE A 76 11.98 7.74 7.05
CA ILE A 76 11.11 8.63 6.25
C ILE A 76 10.81 9.93 7.01
N ALA A 77 10.54 9.83 8.32
CA ALA A 77 10.32 10.97 9.18
C ALA A 77 10.80 10.63 10.60
N PRO A 78 12.09 10.86 10.90
CA PRO A 78 12.71 10.49 12.18
C PRO A 78 12.02 11.12 13.40
N ASP A 79 11.45 12.31 13.24
CA ASP A 79 10.75 13.04 14.29
C ASP A 79 9.32 12.57 14.55
N SER A 80 8.88 11.47 13.90
CA SER A 80 7.52 10.94 14.01
C SER A 80 7.53 9.43 14.33
N PRO A 81 7.79 9.04 15.59
CA PRO A 81 8.02 7.65 15.97
C PRO A 81 6.83 6.70 15.66
N GLY A 82 5.59 7.18 15.70
CA GLY A 82 4.41 6.39 15.34
C GLY A 82 4.12 6.27 13.83
N LEU A 83 4.92 6.92 12.97
CA LEU A 83 4.68 6.92 11.53
C LEU A 83 4.83 5.56 10.86
N PRO A 84 5.83 4.72 11.18
CA PRO A 84 5.97 3.39 10.59
C PRO A 84 4.68 2.56 10.71
N ARG A 85 4.18 2.43 11.93
CA ARG A 85 2.93 1.71 12.21
C ARG A 85 1.73 2.32 11.51
N ALA A 86 1.60 3.65 11.52
CA ALA A 86 0.49 4.34 10.89
C ALA A 86 0.47 4.18 9.36
N LEU A 87 1.62 4.18 8.68
CA LEU A 87 1.70 3.90 7.23
C LEU A 87 1.27 2.47 6.90
N ALA A 88 1.70 1.50 7.71
CA ALA A 88 1.28 0.11 7.53
C ALA A 88 -0.22 -0.06 7.72
N LEU A 89 -0.78 0.56 8.77
CA LEU A 89 -2.23 0.58 9.01
C LEU A 89 -2.99 1.28 7.86
N ALA A 90 -2.51 2.40 7.36
CA ALA A 90 -3.12 3.04 6.19
C ALA A 90 -3.21 2.08 4.99
N ALA A 91 -2.15 1.31 4.70
CA ALA A 91 -2.16 0.32 3.63
C ALA A 91 -3.22 -0.78 3.86
N VAL A 92 -3.35 -1.26 5.11
CA VAL A 92 -4.35 -2.27 5.48
C VAL A 92 -5.78 -1.73 5.36
N ARG A 93 -6.06 -0.54 5.90
CA ARG A 93 -7.38 0.10 5.85
C ARG A 93 -7.82 0.38 4.43
N GLU A 94 -6.98 1.04 3.63
CA GLU A 94 -7.28 1.38 2.23
C GLU A 94 -7.52 0.11 1.39
N THR A 95 -6.76 -0.97 1.66
CA THR A 95 -7.02 -2.25 0.99
C THR A 95 -8.42 -2.76 1.31
N PHE A 96 -8.85 -2.70 2.56
CA PHE A 96 -10.21 -3.08 2.94
C PHE A 96 -11.26 -2.17 2.29
N GLU A 97 -11.09 -0.85 2.36
CA GLU A 97 -12.04 0.13 1.80
C GLU A 97 -12.21 -0.05 0.29
N GLU A 98 -11.12 -0.32 -0.45
CA GLU A 98 -11.13 -0.44 -1.90
C GLU A 98 -11.47 -1.84 -2.42
N THR A 99 -11.24 -2.90 -1.64
CA THR A 99 -11.37 -4.29 -2.10
C THR A 99 -12.28 -5.18 -1.24
N GLY A 100 -12.59 -4.76 -0.03
CA GLY A 100 -13.29 -5.59 0.96
C GLY A 100 -12.40 -6.61 1.67
N LEU A 101 -11.13 -6.77 1.31
CA LEU A 101 -10.24 -7.77 1.86
C LEU A 101 -9.73 -7.39 3.24
N LEU A 102 -9.92 -8.27 4.21
CA LEU A 102 -9.56 -8.07 5.62
C LEU A 102 -8.22 -8.73 5.93
N LEU A 103 -7.20 -7.91 6.24
CA LEU A 103 -5.90 -8.36 6.72
C LEU A 103 -5.83 -8.26 8.25
N GLY A 104 -5.56 -9.38 8.91
CA GLY A 104 -5.47 -9.43 10.36
C GLY A 104 -5.77 -10.81 10.92
N THR A 105 -6.10 -10.86 12.21
CA THR A 105 -6.45 -12.11 12.92
C THR A 105 -7.80 -11.97 13.64
N ARG A 106 -8.45 -13.10 13.88
CA ARG A 106 -9.66 -13.22 14.73
C ARG A 106 -9.36 -13.77 16.13
N ASP A 107 -8.11 -14.14 16.42
CA ASP A 107 -7.72 -14.85 17.62
C ASP A 107 -7.90 -14.03 18.91
N TYR A 108 -7.88 -12.70 18.78
CA TYR A 108 -8.04 -11.76 19.91
C TYR A 108 -9.43 -11.14 20.00
N GLY A 109 -10.38 -11.55 19.13
CA GLY A 109 -11.66 -10.91 19.01
C GLY A 109 -11.59 -9.49 18.39
N PRO A 110 -12.70 -8.73 18.44
CA PRO A 110 -12.72 -7.38 17.87
C PRO A 110 -11.81 -6.42 18.65
N PRO A 111 -11.13 -5.50 17.98
CA PRO A 111 -10.36 -4.46 18.65
C PRO A 111 -11.27 -3.58 19.52
N PRO A 112 -10.88 -3.29 20.78
CA PRO A 112 -11.65 -2.42 21.65
C PRO A 112 -11.55 -0.95 21.18
N ASP A 113 -12.66 -0.21 21.26
CA ASP A 113 -12.78 1.22 20.95
C ASP A 113 -12.06 1.64 19.65
N PRO A 114 -12.34 0.99 18.50
CA PRO A 114 -11.68 1.31 17.25
C PRO A 114 -11.99 2.74 16.81
N PRO A 115 -11.01 3.47 16.23
CA PRO A 115 -11.26 4.75 15.57
C PRO A 115 -12.33 4.62 14.47
N ALA A 116 -12.95 5.73 14.08
CA ALA A 116 -14.13 5.72 13.20
C ALA A 116 -13.93 4.95 11.90
N LEU A 117 -12.79 5.13 11.22
CA LEU A 117 -12.48 4.45 9.96
C LEU A 117 -12.18 2.95 10.12
N TRP A 118 -11.97 2.49 11.36
CA TRP A 118 -11.64 1.10 11.67
C TRP A 118 -12.81 0.29 12.25
N ARG A 119 -14.01 0.90 12.38
CA ARG A 119 -15.19 0.22 12.94
C ARG A 119 -15.56 -1.06 12.21
N ALA A 120 -15.43 -1.06 10.88
CA ALA A 120 -15.72 -2.23 10.07
C ALA A 120 -14.85 -3.44 10.45
N PHE A 121 -13.58 -3.23 10.82
CA PHE A 121 -12.72 -4.32 11.32
C PHE A 121 -13.27 -4.94 12.60
N ALA A 122 -13.74 -4.12 13.55
CA ALA A 122 -14.38 -4.60 14.78
C ALA A 122 -15.70 -5.33 14.49
N GLU A 123 -16.53 -4.81 13.59
CA GLU A 123 -17.79 -5.43 13.16
C GLU A 123 -17.57 -6.81 12.54
N HIS A 124 -16.47 -7.00 11.80
CA HIS A 124 -16.05 -8.29 11.26
C HIS A 124 -15.27 -9.14 12.24
N GLY A 125 -15.02 -8.68 13.47
CA GLY A 125 -14.26 -9.39 14.50
C GLY A 125 -12.77 -9.56 14.16
N VAL A 126 -12.21 -8.64 13.35
CA VAL A 126 -10.83 -8.72 12.87
C VAL A 126 -9.97 -7.68 13.57
N PHE A 127 -8.84 -8.13 14.12
CA PHE A 127 -7.79 -7.27 14.68
C PHE A 127 -6.67 -7.13 13.63
N PRO A 128 -6.31 -5.92 13.18
CA PRO A 128 -5.24 -5.75 12.20
C PRO A 128 -3.92 -6.35 12.70
N ASP A 129 -3.22 -7.05 11.82
CA ASP A 129 -1.92 -7.65 12.09
C ASP A 129 -0.89 -7.12 11.09
N LEU A 130 0.21 -6.57 11.60
CA LEU A 130 1.28 -5.98 10.80
C LEU A 130 2.52 -6.88 10.70
N GLU A 131 2.57 -7.97 11.46
CA GLU A 131 3.72 -8.88 11.48
C GLU A 131 4.04 -9.48 10.09
N PRO A 132 3.04 -9.86 9.26
CA PRO A 132 3.34 -10.44 7.94
C PRO A 132 3.75 -9.42 6.87
N LEU A 133 3.82 -8.13 7.18
CA LEU A 133 4.10 -7.09 6.19
C LEU A 133 5.58 -6.96 5.83
N HIS A 134 5.86 -6.85 4.53
CA HIS A 134 7.18 -6.56 3.96
C HIS A 134 7.21 -5.17 3.34
N PHE A 135 8.22 -4.36 3.65
CA PHE A 135 8.39 -3.04 3.03
C PHE A 135 9.17 -3.15 1.72
N ILE A 136 8.51 -2.97 0.59
CA ILE A 136 9.03 -3.23 -0.75
C ILE A 136 9.76 -2.03 -1.33
N ALA A 137 9.14 -0.85 -1.27
CA ALA A 137 9.68 0.37 -1.85
C ALA A 137 9.03 1.61 -1.23
N ARG A 138 9.71 2.76 -1.37
CA ARG A 138 9.13 4.09 -1.19
C ARG A 138 9.19 4.85 -2.49
N ALA A 139 8.17 5.64 -2.80
CA ALA A 139 8.19 6.54 -3.95
C ALA A 139 7.60 7.91 -3.63
N VAL A 140 8.29 8.96 -4.05
CA VAL A 140 7.83 10.34 -3.90
C VAL A 140 7.45 10.90 -5.27
N THR A 141 6.19 11.30 -5.42
CA THR A 141 5.66 11.87 -6.65
C THR A 141 6.48 13.09 -7.09
N PRO A 142 6.80 13.21 -8.39
CA PRO A 142 7.56 14.37 -8.93
C PRO A 142 6.94 15.73 -8.60
N PRO A 143 7.78 16.81 -8.44
CA PRO A 143 7.32 18.11 -7.97
C PRO A 143 6.28 18.82 -8.85
N ARG A 144 6.18 18.47 -10.12
CA ARG A 144 5.32 19.18 -11.11
C ARG A 144 3.93 18.57 -11.28
N LEU A 145 3.59 17.53 -10.51
CA LEU A 145 2.26 16.93 -10.59
C LEU A 145 1.27 17.62 -9.63
N PRO A 146 -0.01 17.74 -10.04
CA PRO A 146 -1.03 18.46 -9.25
C PRO A 146 -1.34 17.78 -7.91
N MET A 147 -1.23 16.46 -7.85
CA MET A 147 -1.35 15.66 -6.63
C MET A 147 -0.02 14.93 -6.39
N ARG A 148 0.48 15.04 -5.15
CA ARG A 148 1.77 14.47 -4.79
C ARG A 148 1.63 13.62 -3.55
N TYR A 149 2.26 12.44 -3.60
CA TYR A 149 2.30 11.47 -2.51
C TYR A 149 3.75 11.09 -2.19
N ASP A 150 3.99 10.81 -0.93
CA ASP A 150 5.14 10.11 -0.40
C ASP A 150 4.63 8.74 0.03
N ALA A 151 4.72 7.77 -0.86
CA ALA A 151 4.03 6.50 -0.74
C ALA A 151 4.99 5.39 -0.30
N ALA A 152 4.60 4.66 0.76
CA ALA A 152 5.21 3.40 1.17
C ALA A 152 4.46 2.24 0.50
N PHE A 153 5.17 1.31 -0.11
CA PHE A 153 4.61 0.10 -0.71
C PHE A 153 4.96 -1.11 0.15
N PHE A 154 3.92 -1.74 0.69
CA PHE A 154 4.05 -2.98 1.45
C PHE A 154 3.63 -4.17 0.59
N ALA A 155 4.10 -5.36 0.95
CA ALA A 155 3.59 -6.61 0.40
C ALA A 155 3.25 -7.58 1.53
N VAL A 156 2.26 -8.43 1.26
CA VAL A 156 1.84 -9.49 2.17
C VAL A 156 1.37 -10.70 1.35
N ASP A 157 1.58 -11.89 1.89
CA ASP A 157 1.01 -13.11 1.32
C ASP A 157 -0.51 -13.15 1.52
N ARG A 158 -1.24 -13.64 0.53
CA ARG A 158 -2.69 -13.82 0.58
C ARG A 158 -3.16 -14.65 1.78
N SER A 159 -2.34 -15.55 2.28
CA SER A 159 -2.64 -16.36 3.47
C SER A 159 -2.86 -15.55 4.74
N ALA A 160 -2.41 -14.30 4.80
CA ALA A 160 -2.66 -13.39 5.91
C ALA A 160 -4.06 -12.71 5.87
N LEU A 161 -4.84 -12.95 4.81
CA LEU A 161 -6.22 -12.50 4.75
C LEU A 161 -7.11 -13.43 5.59
N CYS A 162 -7.97 -12.85 6.40
CA CYS A 162 -8.91 -13.58 7.26
C CYS A 162 -10.39 -13.41 6.88
N GLY A 163 -10.68 -12.67 5.83
CA GLY A 163 -12.04 -12.48 5.34
C GLY A 163 -12.15 -11.49 4.20
N GLU A 164 -13.36 -11.38 3.66
CA GLU A 164 -13.74 -10.45 2.61
C GLU A 164 -15.15 -9.91 2.89
N ALA A 165 -15.33 -8.60 2.77
CA ALA A 165 -16.63 -7.95 2.81
C ALA A 165 -17.08 -7.62 1.39
N PRO A 166 -18.35 -7.90 1.01
CA PRO A 166 -18.84 -7.66 -0.34
C PRO A 166 -19.05 -6.16 -0.63
N GLY A 167 -19.02 -5.78 -1.91
CA GLY A 167 -19.51 -4.49 -2.38
C GLY A 167 -18.48 -3.35 -2.43
N ALA A 168 -17.21 -3.60 -2.12
CA ALA A 168 -16.15 -2.59 -2.20
C ALA A 168 -15.70 -2.29 -3.64
N VAL A 169 -15.87 -3.25 -4.56
CA VAL A 169 -15.44 -3.16 -5.97
C VAL A 169 -16.65 -3.09 -6.89
N GLY A 170 -16.62 -2.23 -7.90
CA GLY A 170 -17.66 -2.18 -8.92
C GLY A 170 -17.97 -0.77 -9.44
N PRO A 171 -19.04 -0.64 -10.24
CA PRO A 171 -19.46 0.65 -10.78
C PRO A 171 -19.74 1.67 -9.67
N GLY A 172 -19.10 2.83 -9.76
CA GLY A 172 -19.26 3.91 -8.77
C GLY A 172 -18.31 3.83 -7.58
N GLN A 173 -17.54 2.76 -7.46
CA GLN A 173 -16.48 2.62 -6.45
C GLN A 173 -15.14 3.16 -7.00
N GLU A 174 -14.15 3.33 -6.12
CA GLU A 174 -12.82 3.80 -6.50
C GLU A 174 -12.13 2.78 -7.42
N LEU A 175 -12.21 1.49 -7.11
CA LEU A 175 -11.83 0.40 -7.99
C LEU A 175 -13.06 -0.20 -8.67
N VAL A 176 -13.08 -0.18 -10.00
CA VAL A 176 -14.21 -0.72 -10.79
C VAL A 176 -14.09 -2.21 -11.04
N GLU A 177 -12.89 -2.74 -10.94
CA GLU A 177 -12.59 -4.18 -11.00
C GLU A 177 -11.31 -4.51 -10.26
N THR A 178 -11.16 -5.76 -9.87
CA THR A 178 -9.91 -6.34 -9.35
C THR A 178 -9.57 -7.62 -10.09
N VAL A 179 -8.28 -7.90 -10.25
CA VAL A 179 -7.79 -9.10 -10.93
C VAL A 179 -6.57 -9.67 -10.21
N TRP A 180 -6.53 -10.98 -10.00
CA TRP A 180 -5.34 -11.71 -9.63
C TRP A 180 -4.59 -12.12 -10.91
N ILE A 181 -3.43 -11.54 -11.13
CA ILE A 181 -2.65 -11.68 -12.36
C ILE A 181 -1.20 -12.05 -12.05
N ASP A 182 -0.57 -12.86 -12.90
CA ASP A 182 0.85 -13.17 -12.79
C ASP A 182 1.68 -11.88 -12.80
N ILE A 183 2.72 -11.79 -11.98
CA ILE A 183 3.52 -10.56 -11.84
C ILE A 183 4.12 -10.12 -13.17
N GLU A 184 4.57 -11.06 -13.98
CA GLU A 184 5.11 -10.80 -15.32
C GLU A 184 4.04 -10.20 -16.25
N GLU A 185 2.84 -10.77 -16.26
CA GLU A 185 1.70 -10.27 -17.04
C GLU A 185 1.19 -8.92 -16.54
N ALA A 186 1.22 -8.68 -15.22
CA ALA A 186 0.83 -7.41 -14.61
C ALA A 186 1.66 -6.23 -15.15
N GLN A 187 2.93 -6.46 -15.52
CA GLN A 187 3.80 -5.43 -16.09
C GLN A 187 3.33 -4.94 -17.48
N SER A 188 2.47 -5.70 -18.17
CA SER A 188 1.89 -5.33 -19.46
C SER A 188 0.58 -4.53 -19.36
N LEU A 189 -0.01 -4.42 -18.17
CA LEU A 189 -1.21 -3.61 -17.94
C LEU A 189 -0.92 -2.11 -18.11
N ASP A 190 -1.97 -1.30 -18.28
CA ASP A 190 -1.82 0.18 -18.28
C ASP A 190 -1.53 0.67 -16.84
N LEU A 191 -0.27 0.72 -16.51
CA LEU A 191 0.27 1.08 -15.21
C LEU A 191 0.91 2.47 -15.21
N ALA A 192 0.96 3.09 -14.03
CA ALA A 192 1.91 4.16 -13.81
C ALA A 192 3.35 3.60 -13.80
N THR A 193 4.31 4.38 -14.31
CA THR A 193 5.74 3.96 -14.36
C THR A 193 6.23 3.46 -13.01
N ILE A 194 5.85 4.11 -11.91
CA ILE A 194 6.28 3.72 -10.57
C ILE A 194 5.69 2.37 -10.14
N THR A 195 4.45 2.06 -10.52
CA THR A 195 3.82 0.77 -10.21
C THR A 195 4.61 -0.38 -10.86
N ASN A 196 5.05 -0.19 -12.11
CA ASN A 196 5.89 -1.16 -12.81
C ASN A 196 7.27 -1.33 -12.13
N VAL A 197 7.88 -0.23 -11.67
CA VAL A 197 9.15 -0.28 -10.91
C VAL A 197 8.96 -1.08 -9.61
N VAL A 198 7.86 -0.86 -8.90
CA VAL A 198 7.56 -1.58 -7.64
C VAL A 198 7.30 -3.07 -7.89
N LEU A 199 6.61 -3.45 -8.98
CA LEU A 199 6.44 -4.86 -9.39
C LEU A 199 7.79 -5.55 -9.58
N ARG A 200 8.75 -4.91 -10.25
CA ARG A 200 10.10 -5.44 -10.46
C ARG A 200 10.89 -5.57 -9.15
N GLU A 201 10.73 -4.64 -8.21
CA GLU A 201 11.37 -4.77 -6.89
C GLU A 201 10.72 -5.89 -6.06
N LEU A 202 9.39 -6.08 -6.17
CA LEU A 202 8.70 -7.21 -5.56
C LEU A 202 9.20 -8.54 -6.12
N GLU A 203 9.30 -8.67 -7.44
CA GLU A 203 9.77 -9.87 -8.12
C GLU A 203 11.17 -10.29 -7.63
N LYS A 204 12.12 -9.35 -7.53
CA LYS A 204 13.46 -9.60 -6.96
C LYS A 204 13.39 -10.11 -5.52
N ARG A 205 12.47 -9.55 -4.70
CA ARG A 205 12.30 -9.95 -3.30
C ARG A 205 11.67 -11.32 -3.18
N LEU A 206 10.69 -11.64 -4.03
CA LEU A 206 10.06 -12.96 -4.08
C LEU A 206 11.09 -14.04 -4.47
N ALA A 207 11.93 -13.76 -5.45
CA ALA A 207 13.03 -14.66 -5.85
C ALA A 207 14.04 -14.90 -4.71
N ALA A 208 14.20 -13.94 -3.79
CA ALA A 208 15.05 -14.06 -2.61
C ALA A 208 14.32 -14.60 -1.37
N GLY A 209 13.03 -14.98 -1.46
CA GLY A 209 12.23 -15.48 -0.34
C GLY A 209 11.63 -14.41 0.57
N LEU A 210 11.46 -13.17 0.08
CA LEU A 210 10.90 -12.03 0.82
C LEU A 210 11.62 -11.71 2.15
N PRO A 211 12.95 -11.64 2.22
CA PRO A 211 13.62 -11.44 3.48
C PRO A 211 13.47 -9.99 3.98
N HIS A 212 13.21 -9.81 5.28
CA HIS A 212 13.11 -8.48 5.89
C HIS A 212 14.44 -7.71 5.94
N TRP A 213 15.59 -8.39 5.86
CA TRP A 213 16.92 -7.75 5.89
C TRP A 213 17.29 -7.05 4.57
N MET A 214 16.62 -7.38 3.45
CA MET A 214 16.93 -6.78 2.15
C MET A 214 16.66 -5.26 2.16
N PRO A 215 17.64 -4.41 1.75
CA PRO A 215 17.48 -2.96 1.74
C PRO A 215 16.28 -2.51 0.89
N THR A 216 15.56 -1.49 1.35
CA THR A 216 14.35 -0.99 0.65
C THR A 216 14.69 0.20 -0.22
N PRO A 217 14.41 0.18 -1.53
CA PRO A 217 14.66 1.30 -2.41
C PRO A 217 13.66 2.44 -2.18
N SER A 218 14.16 3.67 -2.25
CA SER A 218 13.40 4.91 -2.23
C SER A 218 13.60 5.65 -3.54
N TYR A 219 12.52 5.92 -4.25
CA TYR A 219 12.50 6.58 -5.55
C TYR A 219 11.99 8.01 -5.41
N ARG A 220 12.77 8.97 -5.87
CA ARG A 220 12.39 10.38 -5.91
C ARG A 220 13.00 11.10 -7.11
N VAL A 221 12.41 12.21 -7.50
CA VAL A 221 12.98 13.09 -8.52
C VAL A 221 13.80 14.19 -7.85
N GLY A 222 15.07 14.28 -8.21
CA GLY A 222 15.99 15.34 -7.81
C GLY A 222 16.40 16.23 -9.00
N PRO A 223 17.34 17.17 -8.83
CA PRO A 223 17.80 18.09 -9.88
C PRO A 223 18.33 17.42 -11.14
N GLY A 224 18.84 16.17 -11.04
CA GLY A 224 19.35 15.36 -12.16
C GLY A 224 18.39 14.30 -12.70
N GLY A 225 17.10 14.33 -12.35
CA GLY A 225 16.13 13.30 -12.72
C GLY A 225 15.82 12.31 -11.59
N TRP A 226 15.41 11.10 -11.95
CA TRP A 226 15.10 10.06 -10.99
C TRP A 226 16.33 9.59 -10.21
N ARG A 227 16.17 9.49 -8.90
CA ARG A 227 17.15 8.94 -7.96
C ARG A 227 16.58 7.72 -7.26
N ARG A 228 17.41 6.68 -7.15
CA ARG A 228 17.17 5.50 -6.34
C ARG A 228 18.17 5.50 -5.18
N GLU A 229 17.67 5.58 -3.97
CA GLU A 229 18.45 5.50 -2.73
C GLU A 229 18.01 4.26 -1.96
N LEU A 230 18.80 3.78 -1.01
CA LEU A 230 18.45 2.67 -0.11
C LEU A 230 18.17 3.20 1.28
N LEU A 231 17.08 2.71 1.89
CA LEU A 231 16.71 2.97 3.26
C LEU A 231 17.35 1.98 4.23
#